data_cd0e5d105ec3d3d05a116d613503bcac
#
_entry.id   cd0e5d105ec3d3d05a116d613503bcac
#
_cell.length_a   1.000
_cell.length_b   1.000
_cell.length_c   1.000
_cell.angle_alpha   90.00
_cell.angle_beta   90.00
_cell.angle_gamma   90.00
#
_symmetry.space_group_name_H-M   'P 1'
#
loop_
_entity.id
_entity.type
_entity.pdbx_description
1 polymer ?
#
loop_
_entity_poly.entity_id
_entity_poly.type
_entity_poly.pdbx_seq_one_letter_code
_entity_poly.pdbx_strand_id
1 'polypeptide(L)'
;VKIEPLFEEDVDFDTFSKSDFRAVKVKECVAVPKSKKLLQFTLDDGTGIDRTILSGIHAYYEPEELVGKTLIAITNLPPRAMMGIDSCGMLLSAVHEEEGEEKLHLLMVDDHIPAGAKLY
;
A
#
# COMPACT_ATOMS: atom_id res chain seq x y z
N VAL A 1 22.99 6.02 6.58
CA VAL A 1 21.57 5.64 6.55
C VAL A 1 20.76 6.62 7.38
N LYS A 2 19.69 7.10 6.83
CA LYS A 2 18.83 8.08 7.49
C LYS A 2 17.43 7.52 7.65
N ILE A 3 16.93 7.61 8.86
CA ILE A 3 15.61 7.09 9.23
C ILE A 3 14.81 8.23 9.87
N GLU A 4 13.55 8.37 9.49
CA GLU A 4 12.69 9.37 10.10
C GLU A 4 12.52 9.10 11.59
N PRO A 5 12.67 10.13 12.45
CA PRO A 5 12.54 9.93 13.89
C PRO A 5 11.15 9.47 14.32
N LEU A 6 11.10 8.76 15.42
CA LEU A 6 9.82 8.34 16.01
C LEU A 6 9.03 9.55 16.48
N PHE A 7 7.71 9.46 16.41
CA PHE A 7 6.84 10.41 17.09
C PHE A 7 7.01 10.29 18.60
N GLU A 8 6.99 11.42 19.29
CA GLU A 8 7.07 11.45 20.75
C GLU A 8 5.70 11.30 21.40
N GLU A 9 4.64 11.67 20.68
CA GLU A 9 3.28 11.55 21.19
C GLU A 9 2.73 10.15 20.98
N ASP A 10 2.04 9.64 22.00
CA ASP A 10 1.35 8.37 21.89
C ASP A 10 0.03 8.52 21.15
N VAL A 11 -0.33 7.52 20.34
CA VAL A 11 -1.70 7.38 19.84
C VAL A 11 -2.42 6.44 20.80
N ASP A 12 -3.65 6.79 21.22
CA ASP A 12 -4.38 5.92 22.13
C ASP A 12 -4.83 4.63 21.42
N PHE A 13 -4.88 3.54 22.16
CA PHE A 13 -5.15 2.23 21.59
C PHE A 13 -6.52 2.16 20.92
N ASP A 14 -7.55 2.77 21.52
CA ASP A 14 -8.89 2.74 20.95
C ASP A 14 -8.95 3.41 19.59
N THR A 15 -8.25 4.53 19.44
CA THR A 15 -8.15 5.22 18.14
C THR A 15 -7.40 4.37 17.13
N PHE A 16 -6.25 3.83 17.53
CA PHE A 16 -5.44 2.98 16.65
C PHE A 16 -6.21 1.73 16.21
N SER A 17 -6.96 1.11 17.13
CA SER A 17 -7.67 -0.13 16.86
C SER A 17 -8.81 0.01 15.84
N LYS A 18 -9.19 1.24 15.51
CA LYS A 18 -10.16 1.50 14.44
C LYS A 18 -9.54 1.34 13.05
N SER A 19 -8.22 1.34 12.96
CA SER A 19 -7.53 1.14 11.68
C SER A 19 -7.63 -0.32 11.27
N ASP A 20 -8.06 -0.56 10.04
CA ASP A 20 -8.23 -1.91 9.52
C ASP A 20 -7.12 -2.25 8.53
N PHE A 21 -6.13 -3.02 8.98
CA PHE A 21 -5.02 -3.46 8.14
C PHE A 21 -5.28 -4.88 7.65
N ARG A 22 -5.13 -5.09 6.34
CA ARG A 22 -5.37 -6.39 5.71
C ARG A 22 -4.24 -6.77 4.78
N ALA A 23 -4.03 -8.09 4.65
CA ALA A 23 -3.24 -8.62 3.55
C ALA A 23 -4.09 -8.53 2.28
N VAL A 24 -3.50 -8.00 1.20
CA VAL A 24 -4.19 -7.85 -0.09
C VAL A 24 -3.32 -8.42 -1.19
N LYS A 25 -3.92 -9.13 -2.15
CA LYS A 25 -3.17 -9.72 -3.25
C LYS A 25 -3.29 -8.88 -4.51
N VAL A 26 -2.18 -8.66 -5.17
CA VAL A 26 -2.15 -7.88 -6.42
C VAL A 26 -2.63 -8.76 -7.56
N LYS A 27 -3.81 -8.44 -8.08
CA LYS A 27 -4.36 -9.09 -9.29
C LYS A 27 -3.81 -8.45 -10.55
N GLU A 28 -3.74 -7.14 -10.56
CA GLU A 28 -3.20 -6.35 -11.66
C GLU A 28 -2.50 -5.12 -11.11
N CYS A 29 -1.49 -4.66 -11.82
CA CYS A 29 -0.79 -3.42 -11.50
C CYS A 29 -0.39 -2.78 -12.82
N VAL A 30 -0.78 -1.51 -13.01
CA VAL A 30 -0.48 -0.78 -14.25
C VAL A 30 -0.03 0.64 -13.93
N ALA A 31 0.81 1.20 -14.80
CA ALA A 31 1.15 2.61 -14.70
C ALA A 31 -0.06 3.46 -15.11
N VAL A 32 -0.31 4.53 -14.37
CA VAL A 32 -1.43 5.44 -14.68
C VAL A 32 -1.02 6.35 -15.83
N PRO A 33 -1.78 6.38 -16.93
CA PRO A 33 -1.48 7.30 -18.04
C PRO A 33 -1.43 8.74 -17.55
N LYS A 34 -0.52 9.53 -18.08
CA LYS A 34 -0.31 10.94 -17.74
C LYS A 34 0.24 11.18 -16.31
N SER A 35 0.58 10.12 -15.59
CA SER A 35 1.28 10.24 -14.30
C SER A 35 2.62 9.54 -14.39
N LYS A 36 3.68 10.20 -13.93
CA LYS A 36 5.03 9.59 -13.87
C LYS A 36 5.23 8.80 -12.59
N LYS A 37 4.38 9.02 -11.60
CA LYS A 37 4.58 8.51 -10.24
C LYS A 37 3.62 7.40 -9.87
N LEU A 38 2.41 7.40 -10.43
CA LEU A 38 1.34 6.54 -9.93
C LEU A 38 1.31 5.18 -10.58
N LEU A 39 1.20 4.16 -9.73
CA LEU A 39 0.79 2.82 -10.12
C LEU A 39 -0.64 2.61 -9.61
N GLN A 40 -1.46 1.97 -10.44
CA GLN A 40 -2.81 1.59 -10.10
C GLN A 40 -2.86 0.10 -9.82
N PHE A 41 -3.31 -0.26 -8.63
CA PHE A 41 -3.42 -1.64 -8.20
C PHE A 41 -4.87 -2.08 -8.22
N THR A 42 -5.11 -3.27 -8.77
CA THR A 42 -6.36 -4.01 -8.60
C THR A 42 -6.08 -5.14 -7.63
N LEU A 43 -6.73 -5.09 -6.48
CA LEU A 43 -6.39 -5.93 -5.34
C LEU A 43 -7.55 -6.83 -4.94
N ASP A 44 -7.21 -8.08 -4.60
CA ASP A 44 -8.10 -8.98 -3.90
C ASP A 44 -7.93 -8.72 -2.39
N ASP A 45 -8.99 -8.24 -1.74
CA ASP A 45 -9.00 -7.96 -0.31
C ASP A 45 -9.82 -8.96 0.50
N GLY A 46 -10.20 -10.08 -0.14
CA GLY A 46 -10.97 -11.13 0.50
C GLY A 46 -12.48 -10.94 0.47
N THR A 47 -12.98 -9.79 -0.02
CA THR A 47 -14.43 -9.50 -0.04
C THR A 47 -15.15 -10.05 -1.28
N GLY A 48 -14.39 -10.43 -2.31
CA GLY A 48 -14.96 -10.84 -3.60
C GLY A 48 -15.20 -9.67 -4.55
N ILE A 49 -14.97 -8.43 -4.10
CA ILE A 49 -15.06 -7.23 -4.94
C ILE A 49 -13.65 -6.65 -5.04
N ASP A 50 -13.19 -6.39 -6.25
CA ASP A 50 -11.86 -5.84 -6.47
C ASP A 50 -11.74 -4.45 -5.84
N ARG A 51 -10.62 -4.24 -5.14
CA ARG A 51 -10.29 -2.95 -4.54
C ARG A 51 -9.26 -2.24 -5.40
N THR A 52 -9.47 -0.95 -5.65
CA THR A 52 -8.49 -0.13 -6.38
C THR A 52 -7.74 0.75 -5.40
N ILE A 53 -6.42 0.71 -5.44
CA ILE A 53 -5.53 1.62 -4.70
C ILE A 53 -4.52 2.18 -5.69
N LEU A 54 -4.29 3.50 -5.61
CA LEU A 54 -3.23 4.16 -6.36
C LEU A 54 -2.11 4.53 -5.39
N SER A 55 -0.87 4.35 -5.84
CA SER A 55 0.30 4.64 -5.01
C SER A 55 1.41 5.26 -5.86
N GLY A 56 2.06 6.29 -5.32
CA GLY A 56 3.11 7.03 -6.02
C GLY A 56 4.47 6.35 -5.96
N ILE A 57 4.55 5.08 -6.32
CA ILE A 57 5.75 4.26 -6.14
C ILE A 57 6.38 3.75 -7.44
N HIS A 58 5.97 4.30 -8.59
CA HIS A 58 6.50 3.83 -9.88
C HIS A 58 8.02 4.00 -9.99
N ALA A 59 8.60 4.97 -9.28
CA ALA A 59 10.04 5.13 -9.28
C ALA A 59 10.80 3.95 -8.66
N TYR A 60 10.11 3.12 -7.87
CA TYR A 60 10.73 2.02 -7.12
C TYR A 60 10.36 0.64 -7.65
N TYR A 61 9.28 0.52 -8.41
CA TYR A 61 8.78 -0.77 -8.88
C TYR A 61 8.26 -0.69 -10.30
N GLU A 62 8.57 -1.72 -11.08
CA GLU A 62 7.87 -1.96 -12.34
C GLU A 62 6.56 -2.70 -12.03
N PRO A 63 5.43 -2.32 -12.67
CA PRO A 63 4.15 -2.95 -12.36
C PRO A 63 4.17 -4.47 -12.43
N GLU A 64 4.85 -5.02 -13.42
CA GLU A 64 4.86 -6.46 -13.69
C GLU A 64 5.45 -7.28 -12.54
N GLU A 65 6.41 -6.71 -11.80
CA GLU A 65 7.04 -7.45 -10.70
C GLU A 65 6.16 -7.57 -9.46
N LEU A 66 5.08 -6.80 -9.40
CA LEU A 66 4.18 -6.76 -8.24
C LEU A 66 2.97 -7.69 -8.36
N VAL A 67 2.63 -8.11 -9.56
CA VAL A 67 1.48 -9.01 -9.76
C VAL A 67 1.70 -10.32 -9.03
N GLY A 68 0.70 -10.76 -8.27
CA GLY A 68 0.76 -11.99 -7.48
C GLY A 68 1.33 -11.81 -6.08
N LYS A 69 1.90 -10.65 -5.77
CA LYS A 69 2.45 -10.38 -4.42
C LYS A 69 1.35 -10.10 -3.42
N THR A 70 1.64 -10.39 -2.16
CA THR A 70 0.72 -10.14 -1.05
C THR A 70 1.26 -8.97 -0.23
N LEU A 71 0.53 -7.86 -0.28
CA LEU A 71 0.91 -6.60 0.30
C LEU A 71 0.05 -6.30 1.54
N ILE A 72 0.35 -5.21 2.22
CA ILE A 72 -0.41 -4.77 3.39
C ILE A 72 -1.05 -3.43 3.06
N ALA A 73 -2.36 -3.34 3.31
CA ALA A 73 -3.10 -2.10 3.11
C ALA A 73 -3.91 -1.73 4.34
N ILE A 74 -4.00 -0.43 4.61
CA ILE A 74 -5.07 0.07 5.46
C ILE A 74 -6.29 0.27 4.57
N THR A 75 -7.40 -0.34 4.94
CA THR A 75 -8.57 -0.46 4.06
C THR A 75 -9.67 0.54 4.36
N ASN A 76 -9.77 1.01 5.59
CA ASN A 76 -10.89 1.84 6.03
C ASN A 76 -10.59 3.34 6.03
N LEU A 77 -9.95 3.81 4.97
CA LEU A 77 -9.83 5.24 4.69
C LEU A 77 -10.93 5.66 3.71
N PRO A 78 -11.42 6.89 3.81
CA PRO A 78 -12.33 7.40 2.78
C PRO A 78 -11.70 7.34 1.40
N PRO A 79 -12.47 7.05 0.33
CA PRO A 79 -11.92 7.08 -1.02
C PRO A 79 -11.33 8.45 -1.34
N ARG A 80 -10.18 8.43 -2.03
CA ARG A 80 -9.49 9.65 -2.46
C ARG A 80 -9.36 9.63 -3.98
N ALA A 81 -9.87 10.65 -4.63
CA ALA A 81 -9.74 10.77 -6.07
C ALA A 81 -8.31 11.17 -6.45
N MET A 82 -7.69 10.40 -7.31
CA MET A 82 -6.35 10.64 -7.84
C MET A 82 -6.38 10.42 -9.34
N MET A 83 -6.10 11.45 -10.12
CA MET A 83 -6.19 11.40 -11.60
C MET A 83 -7.56 10.88 -12.08
N GLY A 84 -8.63 11.28 -11.38
CA GLY A 84 -9.98 10.87 -11.73
C GLY A 84 -10.36 9.45 -11.31
N ILE A 85 -9.51 8.76 -10.56
CA ILE A 85 -9.74 7.38 -10.12
C ILE A 85 -9.80 7.38 -8.60
N ASP A 86 -10.82 6.73 -8.04
CA ASP A 86 -10.95 6.62 -6.58
C ASP A 86 -9.96 5.57 -6.04
N SER A 87 -9.06 6.02 -5.16
CA SER A 87 -8.15 5.16 -4.42
C SER A 87 -8.78 4.82 -3.08
N CYS A 88 -8.98 3.54 -2.81
CA CYS A 88 -9.75 3.05 -1.67
C CYS A 88 -8.84 2.36 -0.65
N GLY A 89 -8.04 3.15 0.05
CA GLY A 89 -7.08 2.67 1.02
C GLY A 89 -5.66 3.10 0.69
N MET A 90 -4.71 2.58 1.45
CA MET A 90 -3.30 2.94 1.27
C MET A 90 -2.42 1.71 1.49
N LEU A 91 -1.48 1.47 0.60
CA LEU A 91 -0.46 0.44 0.78
C LEU A 91 0.61 0.95 1.74
N LEU A 92 1.13 0.06 2.58
CA LEU A 92 2.19 0.41 3.51
C LEU A 92 3.56 0.11 2.92
N SER A 93 4.49 1.02 3.16
CA SER A 93 5.87 0.89 2.69
C SER A 93 6.83 1.30 3.80
N ALA A 94 7.99 0.67 3.83
CA ALA A 94 9.10 1.11 4.67
C ALA A 94 9.98 2.03 3.85
N VAL A 95 10.31 3.19 4.40
CA VAL A 95 11.07 4.22 3.70
C VAL A 95 12.28 4.63 4.52
N HIS A 96 13.43 4.74 3.87
CA HIS A 96 14.65 5.26 4.49
C HIS A 96 15.49 5.96 3.42
N GLU A 97 16.56 6.60 3.83
CA GLU A 97 17.47 7.30 2.93
C GLU A 97 18.88 6.70 3.05
N GLU A 98 19.50 6.41 1.91
CA GLU A 98 20.88 5.97 1.82
C GLU A 98 21.62 6.87 0.83
N GLU A 99 22.74 7.43 1.27
CA GLU A 99 23.57 8.27 0.43
C GLU A 99 22.80 9.39 -0.30
N GLY A 100 21.84 9.99 0.41
CA GLY A 100 21.03 11.06 -0.13
C GLY A 100 19.87 10.62 -1.02
N GLU A 101 19.69 9.31 -1.21
CA GLU A 101 18.59 8.77 -2.01
C GLU A 101 17.52 8.11 -1.14
N GLU A 102 16.27 8.41 -1.43
CA GLU A 102 15.16 7.75 -0.80
C GLU A 102 15.02 6.32 -1.32
N LYS A 103 14.95 5.37 -0.41
CA LYS A 103 14.68 3.96 -0.70
C LYS A 103 13.34 3.59 -0.11
N LEU A 104 12.59 2.78 -0.83
CA LEU A 104 11.25 2.38 -0.43
C LEU A 104 11.05 0.89 -0.70
N HIS A 105 10.48 0.19 0.26
CA HIS A 105 10.06 -1.20 0.06
C HIS A 105 8.64 -1.38 0.55
N LEU A 106 7.79 -1.90 -0.32
CA LEU A 106 6.43 -2.27 0.08
C LEU A 106 6.48 -3.35 1.15
N LEU A 107 5.59 -3.26 2.13
CA LEU A 107 5.43 -4.33 3.10
C LEU A 107 4.76 -5.51 2.40
N MET A 108 5.40 -6.66 2.52
CA MET A 108 4.92 -7.91 1.92
C MET A 108 4.88 -8.99 2.96
N VAL A 109 3.91 -9.87 2.85
CA VAL A 109 3.86 -11.10 3.61
C VAL A 109 3.95 -12.27 2.64
N ASP A 110 4.14 -13.47 3.17
CA ASP A 110 4.23 -14.67 2.36
C ASP A 110 2.97 -14.82 1.49
N ASP A 111 3.16 -15.24 0.24
CA ASP A 111 2.07 -15.32 -0.73
C ASP A 111 1.06 -16.42 -0.44
N HIS A 112 1.34 -17.31 0.51
CA HIS A 112 0.33 -18.29 0.95
C HIS A 112 -0.68 -17.70 1.94
N ILE A 113 -0.41 -16.50 2.50
CA ILE A 113 -1.36 -15.83 3.37
C ILE A 113 -2.58 -15.43 2.53
N PRO A 114 -3.79 -15.82 2.94
CA PRO A 114 -4.96 -15.49 2.14
C PRO A 114 -5.27 -13.99 2.12
N ALA A 115 -5.80 -13.55 0.99
CA ALA A 115 -6.30 -12.19 0.86
C ALA A 115 -7.38 -11.93 1.92
N GLY A 116 -7.32 -10.77 2.56
CA GLY A 116 -8.24 -10.40 3.61
C GLY A 116 -7.79 -10.79 5.02
N ALA A 117 -6.66 -11.47 5.16
CA ALA A 117 -6.13 -11.77 6.50
C ALA A 117 -5.87 -10.46 7.25
N LYS A 118 -6.42 -10.37 8.46
CA LYS A 118 -6.29 -9.16 9.26
C LYS A 118 -4.94 -9.11 9.97
N LEU A 119 -4.34 -7.93 10.01
CA LEU A 119 -3.15 -7.66 10.80
C LEU A 119 -3.56 -7.08 12.15
N TYR A 120 -2.87 -7.52 13.16
CA TYR A 120 -3.08 -7.04 14.54
C TYR A 120 -1.84 -6.31 15.06
#